data_3d54cc14019bc5f11b4136ee80bcbc06
#
_entry.id   3d54cc14019bc5f11b4136ee80bcbc06
#
_cell.length_a   1.000
_cell.length_b   1.000
_cell.length_c   1.000
_cell.angle_alpha   90.00
_cell.angle_beta   90.00
_cell.angle_gamma   90.00
#
_symmetry.space_group_name_H-M   'P 1'
#
loop_
_entity.id
_entity.type
_entity.pdbx_description
1 polymer ?
#
loop_
_entity_poly.entity_id
_entity_poly.type
_entity_poly.pdbx_seq_one_letter_code
_entity_poly.pdbx_strand_id
1 'polypeptide(L)'
;MSDTNVFSDVEILALTGVGESESLGEKGMQQTINTVMNRAAADVDWMGGSDVRTVCLQPGQYDCWNPGNDRDRIISIGTSKPDYQPYVTALGLAESAVAGSLPDITNGAVS
;
A
#
# COMPACT_ATOMS: atom_id res chain seq x y z
N MET A 1 -2.48 -21.32 2.53
CA MET A 1 -3.07 -20.04 2.91
C MET A 1 -2.04 -18.93 2.72
N SER A 2 -2.45 -17.80 2.18
CA SER A 2 -1.54 -16.68 1.99
C SER A 2 -1.22 -16.02 3.32
N ASP A 3 0.05 -15.69 3.57
CA ASP A 3 0.50 -14.98 4.76
C ASP A 3 -0.02 -13.52 4.80
N THR A 4 -0.49 -12.99 3.66
CA THR A 4 -1.10 -11.67 3.62
C THR A 4 -2.55 -11.65 4.11
N ASN A 5 -3.17 -12.83 4.26
CA ASN A 5 -4.57 -12.92 4.71
C ASN A 5 -4.78 -12.47 6.16
N VAL A 6 -3.71 -12.36 6.95
CA VAL A 6 -3.81 -11.87 8.33
C VAL A 6 -3.99 -10.36 8.41
N PHE A 7 -3.80 -9.64 7.30
CA PHE A 7 -3.89 -8.19 7.27
C PHE A 7 -5.20 -7.72 6.67
N SER A 8 -5.74 -6.61 7.21
CA SER A 8 -6.87 -5.90 6.63
C SER A 8 -6.43 -5.18 5.34
N ASP A 9 -7.40 -4.70 4.57
CA ASP A 9 -7.12 -3.92 3.35
C ASP A 9 -6.33 -2.65 3.68
N VAL A 10 -6.66 -1.97 4.78
CA VAL A 10 -5.94 -0.78 5.24
C VAL A 10 -4.49 -1.14 5.58
N GLU A 11 -4.27 -2.26 6.26
CA GLU A 11 -2.93 -2.70 6.61
C GLU A 11 -2.10 -3.06 5.37
N ILE A 12 -2.69 -3.75 4.41
CA ILE A 12 -2.02 -4.06 3.13
C ILE A 12 -1.64 -2.77 2.39
N LEU A 13 -2.56 -1.81 2.36
CA LEU A 13 -2.30 -0.51 1.72
C LEU A 13 -1.14 0.23 2.42
N ALA A 14 -1.16 0.26 3.75
CA ALA A 14 -0.09 0.88 4.53
C ALA A 14 1.26 0.18 4.31
N LEU A 15 1.28 -1.15 4.34
CA LEU A 15 2.50 -1.92 4.13
C LEU A 15 3.06 -1.71 2.72
N THR A 16 2.20 -1.52 1.73
CA THR A 16 2.63 -1.18 0.37
C THR A 16 3.33 0.17 0.37
N GLY A 17 2.78 1.16 1.06
CA GLY A 17 3.42 2.47 1.22
C GLY A 17 4.80 2.36 1.85
N VAL A 18 4.92 1.57 2.92
CA VAL A 18 6.20 1.33 3.60
C VAL A 18 7.18 0.65 2.65
N GLY A 19 6.76 -0.44 2.02
CA GLY A 19 7.64 -1.24 1.17
C GLY A 19 8.15 -0.50 -0.05
N GLU A 20 7.33 0.38 -0.62
CA GLU A 20 7.70 1.12 -1.83
C GLU A 20 8.42 2.43 -1.53
N SER A 21 8.09 3.10 -0.43
CA SER A 21 8.43 4.53 -0.31
C SER A 21 8.82 5.01 1.08
N GLU A 22 9.08 4.13 2.06
CA GLU A 22 9.36 4.63 3.42
C GLU A 22 10.58 5.57 3.47
N SER A 23 11.57 5.33 2.62
CA SER A 23 12.78 6.17 2.57
C SER A 23 12.50 7.60 2.11
N LEU A 24 11.36 7.82 1.45
CA LEU A 24 10.93 9.14 0.99
C LEU A 24 10.01 9.84 2.01
N GLY A 25 9.82 9.23 3.17
CA GLY A 25 9.02 9.82 4.24
C GLY A 25 7.52 9.79 3.99
N GLU A 26 6.80 10.57 4.78
CA GLU A 26 5.33 10.60 4.73
C GLU A 26 4.81 10.96 3.35
N LYS A 27 5.40 11.97 2.70
CA LYS A 27 4.96 12.42 1.38
C LYS A 27 5.12 11.32 0.32
N GLY A 28 6.25 10.62 0.34
CA GLY A 28 6.49 9.51 -0.57
C GLY A 28 5.50 8.37 -0.38
N MET A 29 5.22 8.03 0.88
CA MET A 29 4.23 7.00 1.19
C MET A 29 2.82 7.44 0.78
N GLN A 30 2.49 8.73 0.97
CA GLN A 30 1.21 9.26 0.48
C GLN A 30 1.09 9.15 -1.03
N GLN A 31 2.17 9.44 -1.77
CA GLN A 31 2.16 9.29 -3.23
C GLN A 31 1.87 7.85 -3.65
N THR A 32 2.53 6.87 -3.01
CA THR A 32 2.28 5.46 -3.30
C THR A 32 0.82 5.09 -3.01
N ILE A 33 0.30 5.49 -1.85
CA ILE A 33 -1.09 5.21 -1.47
C ILE A 33 -2.06 5.86 -2.45
N ASN A 34 -1.78 7.11 -2.86
CA ASN A 34 -2.61 7.79 -3.87
C ASN A 34 -2.63 7.00 -5.18
N THR A 35 -1.49 6.48 -5.65
CA THR A 35 -1.47 5.71 -6.90
C THR A 35 -2.27 4.43 -6.81
N VAL A 36 -2.23 3.74 -5.66
CA VAL A 36 -3.07 2.55 -5.42
C VAL A 36 -4.54 2.92 -5.53
N MET A 37 -4.94 3.98 -4.84
CA MET A 37 -6.34 4.43 -4.85
C MET A 37 -6.79 4.84 -6.26
N ASN A 38 -5.91 5.51 -7.00
CA ASN A 38 -6.20 5.92 -8.38
C ASN A 38 -6.35 4.71 -9.31
N ARG A 39 -5.51 3.68 -9.14
CA ARG A 39 -5.64 2.43 -9.87
C ARG A 39 -6.96 1.74 -9.59
N ALA A 40 -7.34 1.66 -8.32
CA ALA A 40 -8.60 1.06 -7.92
C ALA A 40 -9.78 1.85 -8.50
N ALA A 41 -9.71 3.17 -8.51
CA ALA A 41 -10.75 4.02 -9.08
C ALA A 41 -10.85 3.86 -10.61
N ALA A 42 -9.73 3.62 -11.29
CA ALA A 42 -9.71 3.37 -12.72
C ALA A 42 -10.31 2.02 -13.09
N ASP A 43 -10.29 1.06 -12.17
CA ASP A 43 -10.90 -0.26 -12.32
C ASP A 43 -10.44 -0.98 -13.60
N VAL A 44 -9.12 -1.10 -13.76
CA VAL A 44 -8.52 -1.76 -14.93
C VAL A 44 -8.08 -3.16 -14.53
N ASP A 45 -8.59 -4.18 -15.22
CA ASP A 45 -8.40 -5.59 -14.83
C ASP A 45 -6.94 -5.97 -14.60
N TRP A 46 -6.04 -5.60 -15.51
CA TRP A 46 -4.64 -5.99 -15.39
C TRP A 46 -3.89 -5.25 -14.27
N MET A 47 -4.47 -4.17 -13.74
CA MET A 47 -3.93 -3.45 -12.58
C MET A 47 -4.54 -3.93 -11.26
N GLY A 48 -5.43 -4.91 -11.27
CA GLY A 48 -6.07 -5.45 -10.08
C GLY A 48 -7.53 -5.05 -9.90
N GLY A 49 -8.14 -4.38 -10.89
CA GLY A 49 -9.55 -3.97 -10.83
C GLY A 49 -9.79 -2.87 -9.81
N SER A 50 -10.95 -2.91 -9.14
CA SER A 50 -11.39 -1.87 -8.21
C SER A 50 -11.10 -2.19 -6.74
N ASP A 51 -10.55 -3.35 -6.45
CA ASP A 51 -10.26 -3.78 -5.07
C ASP A 51 -8.86 -3.34 -4.66
N VAL A 52 -8.78 -2.52 -3.62
CA VAL A 52 -7.51 -1.96 -3.13
C VAL A 52 -6.50 -3.06 -2.80
N ARG A 53 -6.93 -4.11 -2.09
CA ARG A 53 -6.06 -5.22 -1.74
C ARG A 53 -5.49 -5.90 -2.98
N THR A 54 -6.34 -6.18 -3.95
CA THR A 54 -5.94 -6.84 -5.20
C THR A 54 -4.99 -5.96 -5.98
N VAL A 55 -5.22 -4.64 -6.03
CA VAL A 55 -4.30 -3.70 -6.68
C VAL A 55 -2.90 -3.78 -6.04
N CYS A 56 -2.84 -3.75 -4.70
CA CYS A 56 -1.56 -3.82 -3.98
C CYS A 56 -0.82 -5.13 -4.26
N LEU A 57 -1.54 -6.24 -4.28
CA LEU A 57 -0.95 -7.58 -4.36
C LEU A 57 -0.86 -8.12 -5.79
N GLN A 58 -1.30 -7.35 -6.78
CA GLN A 58 -1.23 -7.77 -8.18
C GLN A 58 0.22 -8.08 -8.56
N PRO A 59 0.51 -9.29 -9.06
CA PRO A 59 1.89 -9.68 -9.39
C PRO A 59 2.56 -8.68 -10.33
N GLY A 60 3.78 -8.26 -9.97
CA GLY A 60 4.58 -7.36 -10.79
C GLY A 60 4.20 -5.89 -10.72
N GLN A 61 3.19 -5.50 -9.94
CA GLN A 61 2.77 -4.10 -9.86
C GLN A 61 3.50 -3.32 -8.76
N TYR A 62 3.63 -3.91 -7.58
CA TYR A 62 4.37 -3.32 -6.46
C TYR A 62 5.46 -4.28 -6.04
N ASP A 63 6.70 -3.94 -6.36
CA ASP A 63 7.85 -4.84 -6.22
C ASP A 63 8.07 -5.34 -4.79
N CYS A 64 7.68 -4.54 -3.79
CA CYS A 64 7.87 -4.92 -2.40
C CYS A 64 7.14 -6.22 -2.03
N TRP A 65 6.10 -6.60 -2.78
CA TRP A 65 5.36 -7.83 -2.54
C TRP A 65 5.91 -9.04 -3.32
N ASN A 66 6.86 -8.82 -4.23
CA ASN A 66 7.45 -9.91 -5.00
C ASN A 66 8.36 -10.76 -4.11
N PRO A 67 8.34 -12.10 -4.24
CA PRO A 67 9.26 -12.96 -3.50
C PRO A 67 10.71 -12.53 -3.76
N GLY A 68 11.52 -12.52 -2.70
CA GLY A 68 12.92 -12.14 -2.81
C GLY A 68 13.20 -10.66 -2.68
N ASN A 69 12.16 -9.82 -2.69
CA ASN A 69 12.32 -8.39 -2.45
C ASN A 69 12.05 -8.08 -0.97
N ASP A 70 11.27 -7.05 -0.68
CA ASP A 70 11.06 -6.54 0.68
C ASP A 70 9.91 -7.23 1.42
N ARG A 71 9.29 -8.22 0.79
CA ARG A 71 8.06 -8.85 1.25
C ARG A 71 8.12 -9.36 2.69
N ASP A 72 9.17 -10.12 3.01
CA ASP A 72 9.29 -10.71 4.36
C ASP A 72 9.45 -9.63 5.42
N ARG A 73 10.18 -8.56 5.10
CA ARG A 73 10.38 -7.45 6.02
C ARG A 73 9.06 -6.72 6.33
N ILE A 74 8.29 -6.38 5.31
CA ILE A 74 7.04 -5.65 5.54
C ILE A 74 5.98 -6.51 6.22
N ILE A 75 5.93 -7.80 5.93
CA ILE A 75 5.07 -8.74 6.66
C ILE A 75 5.48 -8.79 8.14
N SER A 76 6.77 -8.86 8.40
CA SER A 76 7.30 -8.84 9.78
C SER A 76 6.94 -7.54 10.52
N ILE A 77 7.00 -6.40 9.85
CA ILE A 77 6.59 -5.13 10.42
C ILE A 77 5.11 -5.19 10.82
N GLY A 78 4.25 -5.62 9.90
CA GLY A 78 2.82 -5.69 10.16
C GLY A 78 2.43 -6.66 11.27
N THR A 79 3.15 -7.78 11.40
CA THR A 79 2.83 -8.80 12.40
C THR A 79 3.49 -8.55 13.75
N SER A 80 4.69 -7.98 13.77
CA SER A 80 5.52 -7.95 14.99
C SER A 80 5.98 -6.56 15.41
N LYS A 81 5.82 -5.55 14.58
CA LYS A 81 6.31 -4.20 14.85
C LYS A 81 5.26 -3.14 14.52
N PRO A 82 4.06 -3.22 15.17
CA PRO A 82 2.97 -2.29 14.83
C PRO A 82 3.29 -0.85 15.23
N ASP A 83 4.28 -0.62 16.07
CA ASP A 83 4.72 0.70 16.51
C ASP A 83 5.89 1.26 15.68
N TYR A 84 6.33 0.55 14.64
CA TYR A 84 7.35 1.04 13.72
C TYR A 84 6.85 2.33 13.06
N GLN A 85 7.57 3.46 13.24
CA GLN A 85 7.06 4.79 12.89
C GLN A 85 6.62 4.94 11.43
N PRO A 86 7.38 4.50 10.42
CA PRO A 86 6.89 4.59 9.05
C PRO A 86 5.57 3.86 8.84
N TYR A 87 5.37 2.73 9.51
CA TYR A 87 4.12 1.98 9.43
C TYR A 87 2.97 2.72 10.11
N VAL A 88 3.21 3.29 11.28
CA VAL A 88 2.20 4.10 12.00
C VAL A 88 1.75 5.26 11.11
N THR A 89 2.69 5.96 10.49
CA THR A 89 2.40 7.05 9.57
C THR A 89 1.60 6.55 8.37
N ALA A 90 2.03 5.45 7.77
CA ALA A 90 1.36 4.87 6.60
C ALA A 90 -0.05 4.39 6.94
N LEU A 91 -0.27 3.84 8.15
CA LEU A 91 -1.62 3.43 8.58
C LEU A 91 -2.57 4.61 8.63
N GLY A 92 -2.13 5.75 9.17
CA GLY A 92 -2.94 6.97 9.20
C GLY A 92 -3.31 7.44 7.80
N LEU A 93 -2.33 7.43 6.89
CA LEU A 93 -2.57 7.79 5.49
C LEU A 93 -3.54 6.82 4.81
N ALA A 94 -3.35 5.52 5.04
CA ALA A 94 -4.21 4.49 4.44
C ALA A 94 -5.65 4.57 4.95
N GLU A 95 -5.82 4.80 6.25
CA GLU A 95 -7.15 4.98 6.83
C GLU A 95 -7.87 6.18 6.20
N SER A 96 -7.17 7.30 6.06
CA SER A 96 -7.71 8.51 5.42
C SER A 96 -8.05 8.27 3.95
N ALA A 97 -7.21 7.50 3.25
CA ALA A 97 -7.43 7.17 1.84
C ALA A 97 -8.71 6.36 1.66
N VAL A 98 -8.88 5.31 2.47
CA VAL A 98 -10.06 4.44 2.39
C VAL A 98 -11.33 5.20 2.80
N ALA A 99 -11.20 6.14 3.73
CA ALA A 99 -12.32 7.00 4.14
C ALA A 99 -12.65 8.09 3.11
N GLY A 100 -11.83 8.26 2.08
CA GLY A 100 -12.05 9.27 1.04
C GLY A 100 -11.60 10.67 1.43
N SER A 101 -10.80 10.80 2.49
CA SER A 101 -10.38 12.10 3.02
C SER A 101 -8.91 12.46 2.77
N LEU A 102 -8.13 11.53 2.17
CA LEU A 102 -6.73 11.80 1.87
C LEU A 102 -6.61 12.57 0.54
N PRO A 103 -6.00 13.76 0.54
CA PRO A 103 -5.77 14.48 -0.72
C PRO A 103 -4.87 13.70 -1.67
N ASP A 104 -5.18 13.76 -2.97
CA ASP A 104 -4.33 13.18 -4.01
C ASP A 104 -3.27 14.19 -4.41
N ILE A 105 -2.03 13.94 -4.01
CA ILE A 105 -0.89 14.80 -4.34
C ILE A 105 -0.17 14.36 -5.60
N THR A 106 -0.67 13.34 -6.29
CA THR A 106 -0.08 12.78 -7.52
C THR A 106 -0.76 13.29 -8.78
N ASN A 107 -1.83 14.07 -8.64
CA ASN A 107 -2.58 14.61 -9.76
C ASN A 107 -3.19 13.50 -10.65
N GLY A 108 -3.69 12.45 -10.00
CA GLY A 108 -4.36 11.35 -10.69
C GLY A 108 -3.44 10.26 -11.21
N ALA A 109 -2.18 10.25 -10.80
CA ALA A 109 -1.23 9.25 -11.29
C ALA A 109 -1.62 7.83 -10.91
N VAL A 110 -1.38 6.89 -11.85
CA VAL A 110 -1.59 5.46 -11.62
C VAL A 110 -0.27 4.67 -11.66
N SER A 111 0.85 5.37 -11.71
CA SER A 111 2.18 4.74 -11.67
C SER A 111 3.21 5.72 -11.15
#